data_c6ccb146e15794a904e84380de7c7f09
#
_entry.id   c6ccb146e15794a904e84380de7c7f09
#
_cell.length_a   1.000
_cell.length_b   1.000
_cell.length_c   1.000
_cell.angle_alpha   90.00
_cell.angle_beta   90.00
_cell.angle_gamma   90.00
#
_symmetry.space_group_name_H-M   'P 1'
#
loop_
_entity.id
_entity.type
_entity.pdbx_description
1 polymer ?
#
loop_
_entity_poly.entity_id
_entity_poly.type
_entity_poly.pdbx_seq_one_letter_code
_entity_poly.pdbx_strand_id
1 'polypeptide(L)'
;RNGQTNKKGKNKVENKKRHPIKTFFKVLIIILLVVFILANVLIWRYIGMVNKVQRGQRANTEASMNSPDVRNILLIGSDTRNADERGRTDSMILLSINSTTKEITMTSFMRDMYVNIKGIDADGNDIDTWSKLNAAYVYGGAELLMDTIEYNFDIAVDDYVYIDFLSFVDIVDAVGGIELDISDEEAEGMKPPMAEQNKLLGNKKGTDYLDKGGKKLHVNGNQALAYARLRYVGNADFQRTERQRTVITKIIEKAKSSDPLTIDKFAKASMSHLATNMSQTQLFALTYKAIF
;
A
#
# COMPACT_ATOMS: atom_id res chain seq x y z
N ARG A 1 -13.23 82.17 50.06
CA ARG A 1 -14.31 81.15 49.90
C ARG A 1 -13.96 80.31 48.67
N ASN A 2 -13.69 79.06 48.94
CA ASN A 2 -13.26 78.06 47.97
C ASN A 2 -14.42 77.63 47.02
N GLY A 3 -14.15 77.56 45.77
CA GLY A 3 -14.99 76.97 44.76
C GLY A 3 -14.18 75.86 44.04
N GLN A 4 -14.28 74.60 44.49
CA GLN A 4 -13.75 73.41 43.80
C GLN A 4 -14.71 73.04 42.66
N THR A 5 -14.23 73.13 41.42
CA THR A 5 -14.91 72.58 40.23
C THR A 5 -14.43 71.19 39.94
N ASN A 6 -15.34 70.23 40.19
CA ASN A 6 -15.17 68.76 39.94
C ASN A 6 -15.21 68.48 38.43
N LYS A 7 -14.08 68.20 37.78
CA LYS A 7 -14.02 67.70 36.38
C LYS A 7 -14.30 66.21 36.35
N LYS A 8 -15.54 65.79 36.03
CA LYS A 8 -15.89 64.42 35.65
C LYS A 8 -15.17 64.04 34.34
N GLY A 9 -14.19 63.16 34.44
CA GLY A 9 -13.57 62.53 33.30
C GLY A 9 -14.58 61.60 32.59
N LYS A 10 -14.91 61.94 31.33
CA LYS A 10 -15.67 61.05 30.42
C LYS A 10 -14.74 59.99 29.88
N ASN A 11 -14.81 58.78 30.39
CA ASN A 11 -14.20 57.59 29.75
C ASN A 11 -14.82 57.38 28.38
N LYS A 12 -14.09 57.68 27.33
CA LYS A 12 -14.43 57.43 25.94
C LYS A 12 -14.20 55.95 25.70
N VAL A 13 -15.27 55.16 25.75
CA VAL A 13 -15.22 53.74 25.28
C VAL A 13 -15.05 53.79 23.78
N GLU A 14 -13.83 53.53 23.32
CA GLU A 14 -13.56 53.38 21.88
C GLU A 14 -14.22 52.07 21.39
N ASN A 15 -15.36 52.21 20.72
CA ASN A 15 -16.02 51.14 19.98
C ASN A 15 -15.10 50.77 18.78
N LYS A 16 -14.23 49.76 18.94
CA LYS A 16 -13.48 49.16 17.87
C LYS A 16 -14.46 48.65 16.81
N LYS A 17 -14.60 49.35 15.70
CA LYS A 17 -15.40 48.91 14.54
C LYS A 17 -14.88 47.55 14.09
N ARG A 18 -15.61 46.49 14.35
CA ARG A 18 -15.34 45.14 13.85
C ARG A 18 -15.53 45.20 12.33
N HIS A 19 -14.46 45.02 11.57
CA HIS A 19 -14.53 44.91 10.11
C HIS A 19 -15.07 43.50 9.77
N PRO A 20 -16.34 43.36 9.32
CA PRO A 20 -17.00 42.05 9.15
C PRO A 20 -16.27 41.14 8.17
N ILE A 21 -15.68 41.72 7.12
CA ILE A 21 -14.88 41.00 6.11
C ILE A 21 -13.60 40.40 6.73
N LYS A 22 -12.87 41.14 7.56
CA LYS A 22 -11.68 40.60 8.24
C LYS A 22 -12.01 39.50 9.23
N THR A 23 -13.17 39.61 9.89
CA THR A 23 -13.67 38.58 10.81
C THR A 23 -14.08 37.33 10.05
N PHE A 24 -14.76 37.45 8.90
CA PHE A 24 -15.10 36.33 8.00
C PHE A 24 -13.85 35.55 7.56
N PHE A 25 -12.82 36.22 7.02
CA PHE A 25 -11.58 35.56 6.63
C PHE A 25 -10.84 34.91 7.79
N LYS A 26 -10.85 35.50 8.99
CA LYS A 26 -10.27 34.85 10.18
C LYS A 26 -11.02 33.58 10.56
N VAL A 27 -12.35 33.59 10.56
CA VAL A 27 -13.17 32.42 10.84
C VAL A 27 -12.96 31.34 9.78
N LEU A 28 -12.92 31.71 8.50
CA LEU A 28 -12.64 30.78 7.41
C LEU A 28 -11.27 30.11 7.56
N ILE A 29 -10.21 30.88 7.87
CA ILE A 29 -8.88 30.33 8.12
C ILE A 29 -8.88 29.36 9.30
N ILE A 30 -9.58 29.71 10.40
CA ILE A 30 -9.69 28.82 11.56
C ILE A 30 -10.39 27.52 11.18
N ILE A 31 -11.48 27.57 10.41
CA ILE A 31 -12.20 26.37 9.94
C ILE A 31 -11.25 25.52 9.08
N LEU A 32 -10.54 26.10 8.13
CA LEU A 32 -9.58 25.38 7.29
C LEU A 32 -8.46 24.73 8.11
N LEU A 33 -7.94 25.43 9.12
CA LEU A 33 -6.93 24.86 10.03
C LEU A 33 -7.50 23.71 10.86
N VAL A 34 -8.72 23.81 11.35
CA VAL A 34 -9.39 22.72 12.09
C VAL A 34 -9.60 21.51 11.18
N VAL A 35 -10.10 21.71 9.96
CA VAL A 35 -10.26 20.62 8.97
C VAL A 35 -8.91 19.97 8.64
N PHE A 36 -7.87 20.77 8.46
CA PHE A 36 -6.51 20.28 8.21
C PHE A 36 -5.99 19.44 9.38
N ILE A 37 -6.15 19.89 10.62
CA ILE A 37 -5.74 19.14 11.82
C ILE A 37 -6.52 17.83 11.92
N LEU A 38 -7.83 17.86 11.73
CA LEU A 38 -8.68 16.64 11.78
C LEU A 38 -8.28 15.63 10.71
N ALA A 39 -7.99 16.07 9.48
CA ALA A 39 -7.50 15.21 8.40
C ALA A 39 -6.17 14.54 8.79
N ASN A 40 -5.21 15.29 9.37
CA ASN A 40 -3.94 14.73 9.83
C ASN A 40 -4.13 13.72 10.98
N VAL A 41 -5.03 13.98 11.91
CA VAL A 41 -5.35 13.04 13.00
C VAL A 41 -5.97 11.75 12.44
N LEU A 42 -6.85 11.84 11.44
CA LEU A 42 -7.43 10.68 10.77
C LEU A 42 -6.34 9.86 10.05
N ILE A 43 -5.48 10.49 9.26
CA ILE A 43 -4.36 9.82 8.58
C ILE A 43 -3.47 9.10 9.61
N TRP A 44 -3.10 9.79 10.69
CA TRP A 44 -2.28 9.21 11.76
C TRP A 44 -2.96 8.00 12.42
N ARG A 45 -4.28 8.06 12.64
CA ARG A 45 -5.06 6.95 13.19
C ARG A 45 -5.07 5.74 12.26
N TYR A 46 -5.29 5.93 10.95
CA TYR A 46 -5.28 4.83 9.97
C TYR A 46 -3.89 4.18 9.89
N ILE A 47 -2.84 4.97 9.78
CA ILE A 47 -1.46 4.46 9.77
C ILE A 47 -1.15 3.67 11.06
N GLY A 48 -1.76 4.02 12.19
CA GLY A 48 -1.64 3.29 13.44
C GLY A 48 -2.25 1.89 13.43
N MET A 49 -3.13 1.56 12.45
CA MET A 49 -3.74 0.24 12.28
C MET A 49 -2.84 -0.76 11.54
N VAL A 50 -1.80 -0.29 10.85
CA VAL A 50 -0.88 -1.16 10.11
C VAL A 50 -0.13 -2.09 11.07
N ASN A 51 -0.05 -3.36 10.73
CA ASN A 51 0.73 -4.35 11.45
C ASN A 51 2.23 -4.06 11.28
N LYS A 52 2.85 -3.52 12.31
CA LYS A 52 4.29 -3.21 12.32
C LYS A 52 5.05 -4.45 12.72
N VAL A 53 5.90 -4.90 11.82
CA VAL A 53 6.85 -5.96 12.10
C VAL A 53 8.15 -5.31 12.58
N GLN A 54 8.73 -5.83 13.66
CA GLN A 54 10.06 -5.38 14.07
C GLN A 54 11.04 -5.72 12.95
N ARG A 55 11.92 -4.79 12.62
CA ARG A 55 13.01 -5.06 11.66
C ARG A 55 13.81 -6.25 12.16
N GLY A 56 13.87 -7.29 11.35
CA GLY A 56 14.77 -8.42 11.57
C GLY A 56 16.25 -8.00 11.34
N GLN A 57 17.14 -8.94 11.58
CA GLN A 57 18.54 -8.75 11.23
C GLN A 57 18.67 -8.80 9.70
N ARG A 58 19.41 -7.85 9.15
CA ARG A 58 19.78 -7.82 7.73
C ARG A 58 21.29 -7.95 7.59
N ALA A 59 21.71 -8.66 6.58
CA ALA A 59 23.10 -8.58 6.14
C ALA A 59 23.40 -7.13 5.72
N ASN A 60 24.60 -6.64 6.06
CA ASN A 60 25.01 -5.31 5.63
C ASN A 60 25.35 -5.37 4.14
N THR A 61 24.37 -5.13 3.28
CA THR A 61 24.54 -5.12 1.83
C THR A 61 24.67 -3.66 1.38
N GLU A 62 25.82 -3.33 0.79
CA GLU A 62 26.04 -2.04 0.14
C GLU A 62 25.64 -2.15 -1.33
N ALA A 63 24.37 -1.86 -1.63
CA ALA A 63 23.92 -1.78 -3.01
C ALA A 63 24.41 -0.47 -3.65
N SER A 64 25.03 -0.55 -4.83
CA SER A 64 25.58 0.62 -5.53
C SER A 64 24.48 1.50 -6.14
N MET A 65 23.36 0.91 -6.53
CA MET A 65 22.18 1.65 -7.00
C MET A 65 21.33 2.11 -5.81
N ASN A 66 21.81 3.11 -5.10
CA ASN A 66 21.13 3.78 -3.98
C ASN A 66 21.12 5.29 -4.26
N SER A 67 19.96 5.92 -4.09
CA SER A 67 19.78 7.36 -4.24
C SER A 67 18.92 7.92 -3.12
N PRO A 68 19.31 9.02 -2.47
CA PRO A 68 18.51 9.65 -1.41
C PRO A 68 17.16 10.18 -1.90
N ASP A 69 17.04 10.41 -3.23
CA ASP A 69 15.79 10.88 -3.85
C ASP A 69 14.83 9.75 -4.19
N VAL A 70 15.29 8.50 -4.22
CA VAL A 70 14.48 7.33 -4.56
C VAL A 70 14.28 6.48 -3.31
N ARG A 71 13.03 6.14 -3.01
CA ARG A 71 12.69 5.16 -2.00
C ARG A 71 12.15 3.90 -2.65
N ASN A 72 12.78 2.80 -2.35
CA ASN A 72 12.46 1.48 -2.89
C ASN A 72 11.70 0.65 -1.84
N ILE A 73 10.45 0.32 -2.13
CA ILE A 73 9.57 -0.44 -1.24
C ILE A 73 9.21 -1.76 -1.93
N LEU A 74 9.56 -2.88 -1.32
CA LEU A 74 9.24 -4.20 -1.85
C LEU A 74 7.81 -4.58 -1.46
N LEU A 75 6.92 -4.68 -2.44
CA LEU A 75 5.57 -5.22 -2.27
C LEU A 75 5.64 -6.75 -2.36
N ILE A 76 5.23 -7.43 -1.29
CA ILE A 76 5.28 -8.88 -1.16
C ILE A 76 3.86 -9.42 -1.06
N GLY A 77 3.46 -10.24 -2.04
CA GLY A 77 2.20 -10.98 -2.02
C GLY A 77 2.44 -12.46 -1.78
N SER A 78 1.78 -13.04 -0.78
CA SER A 78 1.93 -14.44 -0.41
C SER A 78 0.63 -15.21 -0.46
N ASP A 79 0.71 -16.50 -0.79
CA ASP A 79 -0.40 -17.45 -0.72
C ASP A 79 -0.55 -18.11 0.67
N THR A 80 0.04 -17.50 1.70
CA THR A 80 -0.02 -18.02 3.08
C THR A 80 -1.46 -18.19 3.52
N ARG A 81 -1.78 -19.41 4.00
CA ARG A 81 -3.11 -19.81 4.46
C ARG A 81 -3.22 -19.84 5.98
N ASN A 82 -2.08 -19.89 6.67
CA ASN A 82 -1.96 -19.89 8.12
C ASN A 82 -1.00 -18.79 8.54
N ALA A 83 -1.37 -18.01 9.54
CA ALA A 83 -0.54 -16.92 10.06
C ALA A 83 0.83 -17.36 10.60
N ASP A 84 0.94 -18.64 10.98
CA ASP A 84 2.15 -19.23 11.54
C ASP A 84 3.09 -19.87 10.49
N GLU A 85 2.65 -19.97 9.23
CA GLU A 85 3.46 -20.53 8.14
C GLU A 85 4.01 -19.44 7.25
N ARG A 86 5.32 -19.41 7.04
CA ARG A 86 5.93 -18.59 5.98
C ARG A 86 5.65 -19.27 4.64
N GLY A 87 4.53 -18.88 3.99
CA GLY A 87 4.18 -19.31 2.64
C GLY A 87 5.21 -18.81 1.62
N ARG A 88 5.13 -19.36 0.40
CA ARG A 88 5.93 -18.84 -0.70
C ARG A 88 5.36 -17.52 -1.20
N THR A 89 6.24 -16.59 -1.53
CA THR A 89 5.84 -15.34 -2.18
C THR A 89 5.59 -15.58 -3.66
N ASP A 90 4.39 -15.25 -4.11
CA ASP A 90 3.98 -15.38 -5.52
C ASP A 90 4.09 -14.07 -6.28
N SER A 91 4.14 -12.95 -5.57
CA SER A 91 4.32 -11.61 -6.12
C SER A 91 5.41 -10.86 -5.36
N MET A 92 6.39 -10.33 -6.10
CA MET A 92 7.47 -9.50 -5.58
C MET A 92 7.65 -8.33 -6.56
N ILE A 93 7.21 -7.14 -6.13
CA ILE A 93 7.22 -5.93 -6.96
C ILE A 93 7.93 -4.83 -6.19
N LEU A 94 9.04 -4.33 -6.73
CA LEU A 94 9.73 -3.17 -6.21
C LEU A 94 9.02 -1.91 -6.69
N LEU A 95 8.51 -1.13 -5.75
CA LEU A 95 7.94 0.18 -5.98
C LEU A 95 9.01 1.23 -5.71
N SER A 96 9.54 1.84 -6.77
CA SER A 96 10.54 2.90 -6.69
C SER A 96 9.87 4.26 -6.80
N ILE A 97 9.92 5.05 -5.74
CA ILE A 97 9.28 6.37 -5.63
C ILE A 97 10.38 7.43 -5.68
N ASN A 98 10.41 8.21 -6.78
CA ASN A 98 11.35 9.31 -6.93
C ASN A 98 10.72 10.61 -6.40
N SER A 99 11.29 11.16 -5.33
CA SER A 99 10.78 12.37 -4.68
C SER A 99 11.03 13.65 -5.48
N THR A 100 12.02 13.64 -6.39
CA THR A 100 12.38 14.79 -7.24
C THR A 100 11.54 14.83 -8.51
N THR A 101 11.47 13.71 -9.28
CA THR A 101 10.70 13.64 -10.54
C THR A 101 9.22 13.38 -10.33
N LYS A 102 8.82 12.95 -9.11
CA LYS A 102 7.45 12.51 -8.77
C LYS A 102 7.01 11.26 -9.54
N GLU A 103 7.93 10.54 -10.11
CA GLU A 103 7.66 9.30 -10.83
C GLU A 103 7.62 8.11 -9.90
N ILE A 104 6.73 7.18 -10.21
CA ILE A 104 6.61 5.89 -9.53
C ILE A 104 6.82 4.79 -10.56
N THR A 105 7.82 3.95 -10.33
CA THR A 105 8.13 2.81 -11.19
C THR A 105 7.86 1.51 -10.45
N MET A 106 7.29 0.52 -11.15
CA MET A 106 7.07 -0.82 -10.63
C MET A 106 7.93 -1.84 -11.39
N THR A 107 8.86 -2.48 -10.69
CA THR A 107 9.72 -3.55 -11.22
C THR A 107 9.32 -4.88 -10.59
N SER A 108 8.90 -5.85 -11.41
CA SER A 108 8.52 -7.18 -10.92
C SER A 108 9.71 -8.14 -10.96
N PHE A 109 9.92 -8.87 -9.88
CA PHE A 109 10.85 -10.00 -9.83
C PHE A 109 10.08 -11.31 -10.02
N MET A 110 10.53 -12.15 -10.93
CA MET A 110 9.90 -13.46 -11.12
C MET A 110 10.31 -14.41 -9.98
N ARG A 111 9.32 -15.06 -9.38
CA ARG A 111 9.51 -15.91 -8.20
C ARG A 111 10.47 -17.08 -8.42
N ASP A 112 10.55 -17.58 -9.66
CA ASP A 112 11.34 -18.76 -10.03
C ASP A 112 12.76 -18.40 -10.52
N MET A 113 13.19 -17.11 -10.44
CA MET A 113 14.56 -16.70 -10.74
C MET A 113 15.53 -17.45 -9.84
N TYR A 114 16.54 -18.07 -10.46
CA TYR A 114 17.59 -18.79 -9.74
C TYR A 114 18.69 -17.81 -9.33
N VAL A 115 18.82 -17.59 -8.04
CA VAL A 115 19.67 -16.54 -7.44
C VAL A 115 20.45 -17.10 -6.26
N ASN A 116 21.51 -16.40 -5.88
CA ASN A 116 22.21 -16.69 -4.62
C ASN A 116 21.43 -16.02 -3.45
N ILE A 117 20.88 -16.83 -2.56
CA ILE A 117 20.26 -16.38 -1.31
C ILE A 117 21.36 -16.26 -0.27
N LYS A 118 21.68 -15.00 0.09
CA LYS A 118 22.75 -14.69 1.03
C LYS A 118 22.29 -13.68 2.06
N GLY A 119 22.54 -13.97 3.33
CA GLY A 119 22.11 -13.10 4.45
C GLY A 119 21.92 -13.88 5.73
N ILE A 120 20.90 -13.52 6.51
CA ILE A 120 20.60 -14.14 7.80
C ILE A 120 19.24 -14.84 7.70
N ASP A 121 19.20 -16.12 8.07
CA ASP A 121 17.96 -16.89 8.09
C ASP A 121 17.07 -16.55 9.31
N ALA A 122 15.93 -17.23 9.39
CA ALA A 122 14.96 -17.02 10.45
C ALA A 122 15.44 -17.40 11.85
N ASP A 123 16.43 -18.28 11.92
CA ASP A 123 17.01 -18.78 13.18
C ASP A 123 18.22 -17.94 13.61
N GLY A 124 18.59 -16.93 12.80
CA GLY A 124 19.71 -16.02 13.05
C GLY A 124 21.05 -16.55 12.56
N ASN A 125 21.05 -17.56 11.69
CA ASN A 125 22.28 -18.12 11.12
C ASN A 125 22.60 -17.50 9.75
N ASP A 126 23.88 -17.44 9.41
CA ASP A 126 24.30 -17.05 8.08
C ASP A 126 23.87 -18.10 7.05
N ILE A 127 23.28 -17.65 5.95
CA ILE A 127 22.91 -18.49 4.81
C ILE A 127 23.60 -18.00 3.55
N ASP A 128 24.13 -18.93 2.74
CA ASP A 128 24.71 -18.70 1.42
C ASP A 128 24.39 -19.91 0.54
N THR A 129 23.31 -19.82 -0.26
CA THR A 129 22.82 -20.95 -1.06
C THR A 129 22.16 -20.48 -2.35
N TRP A 130 22.22 -21.32 -3.39
CA TRP A 130 21.54 -21.04 -4.65
C TRP A 130 20.16 -21.70 -4.66
N SER A 131 19.13 -20.91 -4.90
CA SER A 131 17.74 -21.38 -4.97
C SER A 131 16.86 -20.41 -5.78
N LYS A 132 15.55 -20.71 -5.84
CA LYS A 132 14.56 -19.78 -6.39
C LYS A 132 14.42 -18.55 -5.48
N LEU A 133 14.24 -17.38 -6.07
CA LEU A 133 14.11 -16.12 -5.33
C LEU A 133 13.03 -16.17 -4.23
N ASN A 134 11.87 -16.80 -4.52
CA ASN A 134 10.79 -16.91 -3.54
C ASN A 134 11.11 -17.80 -2.33
N ALA A 135 12.18 -18.62 -2.40
CA ALA A 135 12.65 -19.41 -1.28
C ALA A 135 13.32 -18.55 -0.20
N ALA A 136 13.87 -17.39 -0.57
CA ALA A 136 14.46 -16.45 0.40
C ALA A 136 13.45 -16.03 1.47
N TYR A 137 12.18 -15.80 1.09
CA TYR A 137 11.13 -15.47 2.04
C TYR A 137 10.82 -16.62 3.02
N VAL A 138 10.83 -17.86 2.52
CA VAL A 138 10.61 -19.06 3.37
C VAL A 138 11.75 -19.20 4.37
N TYR A 139 13.00 -18.98 3.94
CA TYR A 139 14.18 -19.17 4.78
C TYR A 139 14.37 -18.08 5.83
N GLY A 140 14.11 -16.80 5.51
CA GLY A 140 14.41 -15.69 6.41
C GLY A 140 13.41 -14.52 6.36
N GLY A 141 12.22 -14.73 5.78
CA GLY A 141 11.19 -13.69 5.72
C GLY A 141 11.50 -12.56 4.76
N ALA A 142 10.88 -11.42 5.01
CA ALA A 142 11.01 -10.25 4.14
C ALA A 142 12.44 -9.68 4.13
N GLU A 143 13.12 -9.70 5.25
CA GLU A 143 14.48 -9.19 5.40
C GLU A 143 15.46 -9.96 4.52
N LEU A 144 15.48 -11.29 4.58
CA LEU A 144 16.35 -12.12 3.73
C LEU A 144 15.99 -11.99 2.25
N LEU A 145 14.69 -11.81 1.92
CA LEU A 145 14.27 -11.55 0.55
C LEU A 145 14.81 -10.20 0.04
N MET A 146 14.77 -9.15 0.87
CA MET A 146 15.34 -7.85 0.54
C MET A 146 16.86 -7.95 0.34
N ASP A 147 17.60 -8.61 1.26
CA ASP A 147 19.04 -8.83 1.16
C ASP A 147 19.40 -9.62 -0.12
N THR A 148 18.59 -10.64 -0.45
CA THR A 148 18.77 -11.43 -1.67
C THR A 148 18.61 -10.59 -2.93
N ILE A 149 17.61 -9.69 -2.97
CA ILE A 149 17.39 -8.76 -4.09
C ILE A 149 18.56 -7.77 -4.18
N GLU A 150 18.97 -7.16 -3.09
CA GLU A 150 20.10 -6.24 -3.08
C GLU A 150 21.38 -6.91 -3.56
N TYR A 151 21.69 -8.10 -3.07
CA TYR A 151 22.89 -8.83 -3.40
C TYR A 151 22.98 -9.23 -4.89
N ASN A 152 21.84 -9.69 -5.48
CA ASN A 152 21.86 -10.21 -6.86
C ASN A 152 21.64 -9.13 -7.91
N PHE A 153 20.97 -8.01 -7.59
CA PHE A 153 20.59 -6.98 -8.56
C PHE A 153 21.24 -5.63 -8.29
N ASP A 154 22.00 -5.50 -7.21
CA ASP A 154 22.70 -4.28 -6.82
C ASP A 154 21.78 -3.05 -6.66
N ILE A 155 20.52 -3.28 -6.24
CA ILE A 155 19.49 -2.26 -6.03
C ILE A 155 19.16 -2.20 -4.54
N ALA A 156 19.31 -1.03 -3.91
CA ALA A 156 18.90 -0.85 -2.51
C ALA A 156 17.40 -1.05 -2.32
N VAL A 157 16.99 -1.78 -1.28
CA VAL A 157 15.59 -2.00 -0.90
C VAL A 157 15.40 -1.47 0.53
N ASP A 158 14.69 -0.35 0.65
CA ASP A 158 14.57 0.37 1.94
C ASP A 158 13.61 -0.29 2.91
N ASP A 159 12.43 -0.66 2.41
CA ASP A 159 11.34 -1.18 3.22
C ASP A 159 10.54 -2.23 2.45
N TYR A 160 9.61 -2.90 3.15
CA TYR A 160 8.64 -3.76 2.50
C TYR A 160 7.21 -3.50 2.97
N VAL A 161 6.26 -3.92 2.14
CA VAL A 161 4.85 -4.06 2.47
C VAL A 161 4.43 -5.47 2.10
N TYR A 162 3.88 -6.19 3.05
CA TYR A 162 3.39 -7.56 2.89
C TYR A 162 1.87 -7.61 2.94
N ILE A 163 1.28 -8.43 2.07
CA ILE A 163 -0.15 -8.74 2.03
C ILE A 163 -0.36 -10.22 1.69
N ASP A 164 -1.29 -10.87 2.35
CA ASP A 164 -1.79 -12.18 1.96
C ASP A 164 -2.97 -12.10 0.97
N PHE A 165 -3.31 -13.23 0.37
CA PHE A 165 -4.35 -13.29 -0.66
C PHE A 165 -5.76 -12.95 -0.16
N LEU A 166 -6.13 -13.34 1.07
CA LEU A 166 -7.45 -13.06 1.61
C LEU A 166 -7.60 -11.57 1.92
N SER A 167 -6.58 -10.99 2.53
CA SER A 167 -6.49 -9.55 2.80
C SER A 167 -6.55 -8.73 1.50
N PHE A 168 -5.94 -9.22 0.42
CA PHE A 168 -6.04 -8.57 -0.88
C PHE A 168 -7.50 -8.52 -1.40
N VAL A 169 -8.27 -9.61 -1.24
CA VAL A 169 -9.70 -9.64 -1.62
C VAL A 169 -10.48 -8.56 -0.88
N ASP A 170 -10.29 -8.46 0.44
CA ASP A 170 -10.97 -7.47 1.27
C ASP A 170 -10.62 -6.02 0.87
N ILE A 171 -9.37 -5.77 0.50
CA ILE A 171 -8.92 -4.44 0.04
C ILE A 171 -9.61 -4.04 -1.27
N VAL A 172 -9.67 -4.95 -2.25
CA VAL A 172 -10.35 -4.68 -3.53
C VAL A 172 -11.85 -4.48 -3.33
N ASP A 173 -12.49 -5.28 -2.48
CA ASP A 173 -13.92 -5.14 -2.18
C ASP A 173 -14.21 -3.85 -1.42
N ALA A 174 -13.33 -3.42 -0.53
CA ALA A 174 -13.47 -2.17 0.23
C ALA A 174 -13.45 -0.93 -0.66
N VAL A 175 -12.70 -0.94 -1.78
CA VAL A 175 -12.71 0.15 -2.78
C VAL A 175 -13.92 0.06 -3.73
N GLY A 176 -14.73 -0.98 -3.59
CA GLY A 176 -15.92 -1.25 -4.40
C GLY A 176 -15.61 -1.96 -5.71
N GLY A 177 -14.56 -2.78 -5.75
CA GLY A 177 -14.13 -3.49 -6.96
C GLY A 177 -13.36 -2.59 -7.94
N ILE A 178 -12.85 -3.19 -9.01
CA ILE A 178 -12.08 -2.51 -10.06
C ILE A 178 -12.58 -2.88 -11.45
N GLU A 179 -12.19 -2.11 -12.46
CA GLU A 179 -12.50 -2.43 -13.87
C GLU A 179 -11.29 -3.03 -14.56
N LEU A 180 -11.47 -4.19 -15.22
CA LEU A 180 -10.45 -4.88 -15.99
C LEU A 180 -10.95 -5.23 -17.38
N ASP A 181 -10.04 -5.21 -18.35
CA ASP A 181 -10.25 -5.84 -19.66
C ASP A 181 -9.81 -7.30 -19.54
N ILE A 182 -10.73 -8.22 -19.76
CA ILE A 182 -10.53 -9.67 -19.59
C ILE A 182 -10.93 -10.35 -20.89
N SER A 183 -10.06 -11.15 -21.50
CA SER A 183 -10.40 -11.95 -22.68
C SER A 183 -11.25 -13.17 -22.28
N ASP A 184 -11.90 -13.81 -23.27
CA ASP A 184 -12.67 -15.04 -23.04
C ASP A 184 -11.76 -16.17 -22.52
N GLU A 185 -10.52 -16.24 -23.03
CA GLU A 185 -9.52 -17.21 -22.59
C GLU A 185 -9.09 -16.95 -21.13
N GLU A 186 -8.93 -15.69 -20.74
CA GLU A 186 -8.62 -15.32 -19.35
C GLU A 186 -9.78 -15.62 -18.42
N ALA A 187 -11.03 -15.32 -18.83
CA ALA A 187 -12.21 -15.63 -18.02
C ALA A 187 -12.32 -17.14 -17.74
N GLU A 188 -12.06 -17.99 -18.74
CA GLU A 188 -12.01 -19.44 -18.56
C GLU A 188 -10.84 -19.86 -17.68
N GLY A 189 -9.64 -19.30 -17.92
CA GLY A 189 -8.42 -19.56 -17.16
C GLY A 189 -8.49 -19.14 -15.68
N MET A 190 -9.37 -18.19 -15.32
CA MET A 190 -9.59 -17.74 -13.95
C MET A 190 -10.40 -18.76 -13.11
N LYS A 191 -11.16 -19.67 -13.71
CA LYS A 191 -12.03 -20.60 -12.99
C LYS A 191 -11.27 -21.54 -12.03
N PRO A 192 -10.14 -22.18 -12.40
CA PRO A 192 -9.38 -23.02 -11.48
C PRO A 192 -8.85 -22.27 -10.25
N PRO A 193 -8.12 -21.14 -10.36
CA PRO A 193 -7.69 -20.40 -9.18
C PRO A 193 -8.86 -19.88 -8.35
N MET A 194 -9.97 -19.48 -8.97
CA MET A 194 -11.16 -19.03 -8.27
C MET A 194 -11.87 -20.17 -7.51
N ALA A 195 -11.84 -21.40 -8.05
CA ALA A 195 -12.36 -22.57 -7.33
C ALA A 195 -11.57 -22.84 -6.03
N GLU A 196 -10.26 -22.69 -6.07
CA GLU A 196 -9.38 -22.80 -4.90
C GLU A 196 -9.68 -21.66 -3.89
N GLN A 197 -9.76 -20.42 -4.35
CA GLN A 197 -10.07 -19.25 -3.53
C GLN A 197 -11.45 -19.40 -2.85
N ASN A 198 -12.46 -19.82 -3.60
CA ASN A 198 -13.82 -20.07 -3.07
C ASN A 198 -13.81 -21.10 -1.93
N LYS A 199 -12.99 -22.14 -2.03
CA LYS A 199 -12.83 -23.12 -0.94
C LYS A 199 -12.22 -22.47 0.31
N LEU A 200 -11.21 -21.61 0.14
CA LEU A 200 -10.55 -20.88 1.25
C LEU A 200 -11.47 -19.84 1.89
N LEU A 201 -12.27 -19.14 1.08
CA LEU A 201 -13.25 -18.14 1.52
C LEU A 201 -14.54 -18.75 2.08
N GLY A 202 -14.69 -20.06 2.04
CA GLY A 202 -15.94 -20.74 2.45
C GLY A 202 -17.12 -20.53 1.48
N ASN A 203 -16.85 -20.10 0.26
CA ASN A 203 -17.84 -19.88 -0.78
C ASN A 203 -18.23 -21.19 -1.48
N LYS A 204 -19.41 -21.21 -2.13
CA LYS A 204 -19.82 -22.33 -2.97
C LYS A 204 -18.93 -22.40 -4.22
N LYS A 205 -18.74 -23.63 -4.73
CA LYS A 205 -18.07 -23.82 -6.03
C LYS A 205 -18.79 -23.04 -7.13
N GLY A 206 -18.04 -22.31 -7.94
CA GLY A 206 -18.58 -21.49 -9.04
C GLY A 206 -19.00 -20.08 -8.65
N THR A 207 -18.88 -19.69 -7.37
CA THR A 207 -19.08 -18.30 -6.96
C THR A 207 -18.13 -17.39 -7.74
N ASP A 208 -18.64 -16.27 -8.24
CA ASP A 208 -17.91 -15.23 -8.99
C ASP A 208 -17.33 -15.65 -10.35
N TYR A 209 -17.66 -16.85 -10.87
CA TYR A 209 -17.18 -17.24 -12.18
C TYR A 209 -17.71 -16.29 -13.25
N LEU A 210 -16.82 -15.90 -14.17
CA LEU A 210 -17.21 -15.14 -15.35
C LEU A 210 -17.64 -16.13 -16.46
N ASP A 211 -18.79 -15.84 -17.08
CA ASP A 211 -19.27 -16.63 -18.22
C ASP A 211 -18.45 -16.37 -19.48
N LYS A 212 -18.01 -15.12 -19.65
CA LYS A 212 -17.19 -14.68 -20.78
C LYS A 212 -16.35 -13.44 -20.38
N GLY A 213 -15.34 -13.15 -21.19
CA GLY A 213 -14.56 -11.92 -21.10
C GLY A 213 -15.34 -10.67 -21.54
N GLY A 214 -14.67 -9.53 -21.46
CA GLY A 214 -15.20 -8.22 -21.89
C GLY A 214 -14.24 -7.09 -21.56
N LYS A 215 -14.55 -5.91 -22.06
CA LYS A 215 -13.84 -4.68 -21.73
C LYS A 215 -14.48 -4.00 -20.53
N LYS A 216 -13.65 -3.41 -19.66
CA LYS A 216 -14.08 -2.69 -18.46
C LYS A 216 -15.08 -3.49 -17.61
N LEU A 217 -14.82 -4.79 -17.48
CA LEU A 217 -15.64 -5.61 -16.60
C LEU A 217 -15.40 -5.18 -15.17
N HIS A 218 -16.47 -4.90 -14.45
CA HIS A 218 -16.42 -4.68 -13.02
C HIS A 218 -16.17 -6.02 -12.32
N VAL A 219 -15.07 -6.10 -11.59
CA VAL A 219 -14.65 -7.30 -10.89
C VAL A 219 -14.50 -7.04 -9.39
N ASN A 220 -14.91 -8.01 -8.58
CA ASN A 220 -14.73 -8.00 -7.13
C ASN A 220 -13.32 -8.49 -6.74
N GLY A 221 -13.03 -8.54 -5.43
CA GLY A 221 -11.72 -8.94 -4.93
C GLY A 221 -11.33 -10.36 -5.30
N ASN A 222 -12.29 -11.30 -5.25
CA ASN A 222 -12.08 -12.70 -5.60
C ASN A 222 -11.70 -12.86 -7.10
N GLN A 223 -12.40 -12.16 -7.98
CA GLN A 223 -12.12 -12.13 -9.41
C GLN A 223 -10.78 -11.43 -9.72
N ALA A 224 -10.52 -10.29 -9.08
CA ALA A 224 -9.26 -9.56 -9.24
C ALA A 224 -8.04 -10.39 -8.79
N LEU A 225 -8.16 -11.12 -7.69
CA LEU A 225 -7.13 -12.05 -7.23
C LEU A 225 -6.91 -13.19 -8.22
N ALA A 226 -8.00 -13.80 -8.74
CA ALA A 226 -7.90 -14.87 -9.74
C ALA A 226 -7.21 -14.38 -11.02
N TYR A 227 -7.52 -13.17 -11.49
CA TYR A 227 -6.84 -12.53 -12.62
C TYR A 227 -5.35 -12.30 -12.35
N ALA A 228 -4.99 -11.80 -11.19
CA ALA A 228 -3.59 -11.59 -10.80
C ALA A 228 -2.79 -12.90 -10.63
N ARG A 229 -3.47 -14.02 -10.33
CA ARG A 229 -2.87 -15.36 -10.19
C ARG A 229 -2.80 -16.14 -11.51
N LEU A 230 -3.43 -15.66 -12.57
CA LEU A 230 -3.53 -16.35 -13.84
C LEU A 230 -2.16 -16.57 -14.48
N ARG A 231 -1.77 -17.84 -14.67
CA ARG A 231 -0.44 -18.24 -15.16
C ARG A 231 -0.48 -18.91 -16.53
N TYR A 232 -1.52 -19.67 -16.82
CA TYR A 232 -1.56 -20.57 -17.98
C TYR A 232 -2.17 -19.97 -19.23
N VAL A 233 -2.41 -18.65 -19.25
CA VAL A 233 -2.93 -17.91 -20.37
C VAL A 233 -1.89 -16.88 -20.83
N GLY A 234 -1.54 -16.91 -22.12
CA GLY A 234 -0.56 -16.02 -22.72
C GLY A 234 0.89 -16.42 -22.42
N ASN A 235 1.76 -15.43 -22.16
CA ASN A 235 3.20 -15.64 -21.96
C ASN A 235 3.56 -15.95 -20.48
N ALA A 236 2.87 -16.92 -19.89
CA ALA A 236 3.17 -17.49 -18.57
C ALA A 236 3.47 -16.43 -17.47
N ASP A 237 4.65 -16.49 -16.85
CA ASP A 237 5.03 -15.64 -15.72
C ASP A 237 5.20 -14.16 -16.07
N PHE A 238 5.61 -13.82 -17.29
CA PHE A 238 5.70 -12.41 -17.71
C PHE A 238 4.33 -11.74 -17.70
N GLN A 239 3.32 -12.39 -18.27
CA GLN A 239 1.98 -11.86 -18.33
C GLN A 239 1.31 -11.87 -16.95
N ARG A 240 1.63 -12.84 -16.09
CA ARG A 240 1.19 -12.82 -14.69
C ARG A 240 1.70 -11.57 -13.96
N THR A 241 2.99 -11.23 -14.07
CA THR A 241 3.54 -10.04 -13.44
C THR A 241 2.95 -8.74 -13.99
N GLU A 242 2.62 -8.71 -15.28
CA GLU A 242 1.90 -7.60 -15.90
C GLU A 242 0.48 -7.45 -15.33
N ARG A 243 -0.28 -8.56 -15.23
CA ARG A 243 -1.62 -8.56 -14.60
C ARG A 243 -1.58 -8.07 -13.16
N GLN A 244 -0.58 -8.47 -12.38
CA GLN A 244 -0.41 -8.00 -11.00
C GLN A 244 -0.21 -6.48 -10.95
N ARG A 245 0.68 -5.91 -11.79
CA ARG A 245 0.86 -4.45 -11.86
C ARG A 245 -0.40 -3.74 -12.35
N THR A 246 -1.10 -4.30 -13.33
CA THR A 246 -2.39 -3.77 -13.82
C THR A 246 -3.40 -3.67 -12.70
N VAL A 247 -3.58 -4.73 -11.91
CA VAL A 247 -4.53 -4.75 -10.79
C VAL A 247 -4.16 -3.70 -9.74
N ILE A 248 -2.89 -3.59 -9.35
CA ILE A 248 -2.42 -2.57 -8.40
C ILE A 248 -2.72 -1.16 -8.94
N THR A 249 -2.45 -0.91 -10.22
CA THR A 249 -2.74 0.37 -10.86
C THR A 249 -4.24 0.68 -10.82
N LYS A 250 -5.08 -0.31 -11.13
CA LYS A 250 -6.55 -0.14 -11.12
C LYS A 250 -7.11 0.11 -9.72
N ILE A 251 -6.56 -0.53 -8.69
CA ILE A 251 -6.92 -0.23 -7.30
C ILE A 251 -6.60 1.22 -6.96
N ILE A 252 -5.40 1.69 -7.30
CA ILE A 252 -4.98 3.09 -7.06
C ILE A 252 -5.85 4.08 -7.82
N GLU A 253 -6.14 3.83 -9.10
CA GLU A 253 -7.03 4.66 -9.92
C GLU A 253 -8.42 4.73 -9.32
N LYS A 254 -8.98 3.60 -8.92
CA LYS A 254 -10.29 3.50 -8.29
C LYS A 254 -10.34 4.26 -6.96
N ALA A 255 -9.34 4.07 -6.10
CA ALA A 255 -9.26 4.78 -4.82
C ALA A 255 -9.21 6.30 -5.02
N LYS A 256 -8.41 6.79 -5.99
CA LYS A 256 -8.32 8.23 -6.30
C LYS A 256 -9.63 8.85 -6.78
N SER A 257 -10.49 8.07 -7.42
CA SER A 257 -11.79 8.53 -7.97
C SER A 257 -12.98 8.24 -7.07
N SER A 258 -12.76 7.63 -5.91
CA SER A 258 -13.83 7.22 -4.98
C SER A 258 -14.29 8.37 -4.09
N ASP A 259 -15.53 8.25 -3.60
CA ASP A 259 -16.09 9.16 -2.61
C ASP A 259 -15.41 9.01 -1.23
N PRO A 260 -15.51 10.02 -0.34
CA PRO A 260 -14.84 9.99 0.96
C PRO A 260 -15.20 8.79 1.85
N LEU A 261 -16.41 8.25 1.76
CA LEU A 261 -16.84 7.10 2.56
C LEU A 261 -16.18 5.81 2.06
N THR A 262 -16.08 5.64 0.74
CA THR A 262 -15.37 4.54 0.11
C THR A 262 -13.87 4.61 0.41
N ILE A 263 -13.28 5.81 0.36
CA ILE A 263 -11.87 6.03 0.76
C ILE A 263 -11.65 5.64 2.24
N ASP A 264 -12.57 5.97 3.14
CA ASP A 264 -12.50 5.58 4.56
C ASP A 264 -12.50 4.05 4.72
N LYS A 265 -13.41 3.34 4.04
CA LYS A 265 -13.48 1.87 4.07
C LYS A 265 -12.19 1.24 3.50
N PHE A 266 -11.74 1.74 2.35
CA PHE A 266 -10.52 1.27 1.70
C PHE A 266 -9.28 1.49 2.58
N ALA A 267 -9.15 2.68 3.20
CA ALA A 267 -8.05 2.96 4.10
C ALA A 267 -8.05 2.05 5.34
N LYS A 268 -9.22 1.80 5.93
CA LYS A 268 -9.36 0.86 7.06
C LYS A 268 -8.96 -0.55 6.66
N ALA A 269 -9.52 -1.08 5.59
CA ALA A 269 -9.22 -2.42 5.09
C ALA A 269 -7.71 -2.54 4.76
N SER A 270 -7.15 -1.60 3.98
CA SER A 270 -5.74 -1.62 3.61
C SER A 270 -4.84 -1.59 4.84
N MET A 271 -5.05 -0.64 5.76
CA MET A 271 -4.15 -0.47 6.89
C MET A 271 -4.23 -1.62 7.92
N SER A 272 -5.37 -2.28 8.06
CA SER A 272 -5.51 -3.42 8.98
C SER A 272 -4.93 -4.74 8.44
N HIS A 273 -4.81 -4.86 7.12
CA HIS A 273 -4.36 -6.07 6.45
C HIS A 273 -2.90 -6.03 5.98
N LEU A 274 -2.29 -4.86 5.94
CA LEU A 274 -0.89 -4.71 5.55
C LEU A 274 0.04 -4.94 6.73
N ALA A 275 1.18 -5.59 6.47
CA ALA A 275 2.30 -5.65 7.40
C ALA A 275 3.53 -4.98 6.80
N THR A 276 4.32 -4.27 7.60
CA THR A 276 5.50 -3.54 7.13
C THR A 276 6.53 -3.33 8.24
N ASN A 277 7.79 -3.16 7.86
CA ASN A 277 8.87 -2.73 8.73
C ASN A 277 8.97 -1.19 8.86
N MET A 278 8.14 -0.44 8.14
CA MET A 278 8.11 1.02 8.24
C MET A 278 7.53 1.48 9.57
N SER A 279 8.16 2.48 10.17
CA SER A 279 7.60 3.18 11.33
C SER A 279 6.37 4.01 10.94
N GLN A 280 5.53 4.32 11.93
CA GLN A 280 4.35 5.18 11.71
C GLN A 280 4.71 6.54 11.13
N THR A 281 5.83 7.12 11.54
CA THR A 281 6.34 8.39 11.03
C THR A 281 6.76 8.30 9.56
N GLN A 282 7.42 7.19 9.17
CA GLN A 282 7.81 6.95 7.78
C GLN A 282 6.60 6.78 6.87
N LEU A 283 5.60 5.99 7.31
CA LEU A 283 4.33 5.83 6.58
C LEU A 283 3.59 7.16 6.44
N PHE A 284 3.55 7.97 7.50
CA PHE A 284 2.94 9.30 7.45
C PHE A 284 3.66 10.21 6.46
N ALA A 285 5.00 10.26 6.50
CA ALA A 285 5.80 11.04 5.57
C ALA A 285 5.62 10.59 4.10
N LEU A 286 5.51 9.27 3.87
CA LEU A 286 5.26 8.70 2.55
C LEU A 286 3.89 9.11 2.02
N THR A 287 2.85 9.05 2.86
CA THR A 287 1.48 9.49 2.50
C THR A 287 1.48 10.96 2.10
N TYR A 288 2.19 11.81 2.85
CA TYR A 288 2.32 13.24 2.53
C TYR A 288 3.01 13.45 1.18
N LYS A 289 4.13 12.77 0.92
CA LYS A 289 4.85 12.85 -0.36
C LYS A 289 4.05 12.33 -1.56
N ALA A 290 3.11 11.41 -1.33
CA ALA A 290 2.25 10.87 -2.38
C ALA A 290 1.05 11.78 -2.72
N ILE A 291 0.65 12.67 -1.79
CA ILE A 291 -0.50 13.57 -1.96
C ILE A 291 -0.03 14.93 -2.50
N PHE A 292 1.13 15.42 -2.07
CA PHE A 292 1.71 16.74 -2.39
C PHE A 292 3.06 16.63 -3.11
#